data_8f54ee5762d9172115fb6b3b47ab1618
#
_entry.id   8f54ee5762d9172115fb6b3b47ab1618
#
_cell.length_a   1.000
_cell.length_b   1.000
_cell.length_c   1.000
_cell.angle_alpha   90.00
_cell.angle_beta   90.00
_cell.angle_gamma   90.00
#
_symmetry.space_group_name_H-M   'P 1'
#
loop_
_entity.id
_entity.type
_entity.pdbx_description
1 polymer ?
#
loop_
_entity_poly.entity_id
_entity_poly.type
_entity_poly.pdbx_seq_one_letter_code
_entity_poly.pdbx_strand_id
1 'polypeptide(L)'
;MMRYIKEAGLGQILDKVLAKERLSLEDGLKLYEHPDILALGYLANIVRERINGNKAYFIYNQHVNYSNVCINLCKFCAFGRKKEDALAYEMSVVEIKKKIQERLDEPISEVHIVGGIHPELPFSYYLDMLRGIHEVRPDLHIQAFTCVEIYHLSQLAKKPVEETLRLLMGAGLGSMPGGGAEVFSPRIRKLTCADKISGEEWLEVAKTAHRVGLKTNATMLYGHIETAMERLEHLDALRKTQDETGGFLAFIPLAFHPKNNELGVGKHNTTGISDLKNIAVSRLMLDNFPHIKAYWVMIGPKMAQVALSFGADDMDGTVSEERITHMAGGETEQALGHKTLIRLIKEAGREPVQRDTLYKTIATF
;
A
#
# COMPACT_ATOMS: atom_id res chain seq x y z
N MET A 1 -22.16 21.85 7.33
CA MET A 1 -21.56 20.72 6.61
C MET A 1 -22.59 19.89 5.86
N MET A 2 -23.56 19.21 6.49
CA MET A 2 -24.59 18.39 5.79
C MET A 2 -25.40 19.18 4.75
N ARG A 3 -25.80 20.43 5.07
CA ARG A 3 -26.50 21.31 4.13
C ARG A 3 -25.63 21.57 2.88
N TYR A 4 -24.36 21.88 3.08
CA TYR A 4 -23.41 22.10 1.99
C TYR A 4 -23.30 20.89 1.03
N ILE A 5 -23.18 19.66 1.57
CA ILE A 5 -23.14 18.45 0.76
C ILE A 5 -24.43 18.27 -0.07
N LYS A 6 -25.60 18.58 0.53
CA LYS A 6 -26.89 18.52 -0.20
C LYS A 6 -26.98 19.57 -1.30
N GLU A 7 -26.55 20.80 -1.04
CA GLU A 7 -26.49 21.89 -2.02
C GLU A 7 -25.51 21.60 -3.17
N ALA A 8 -24.42 20.82 -2.88
CA ALA A 8 -23.50 20.30 -3.89
C ALA A 8 -24.10 19.15 -4.74
N GLY A 9 -25.34 18.72 -4.51
CA GLY A 9 -25.99 17.65 -5.28
C GLY A 9 -25.67 16.22 -4.83
N LEU A 10 -24.99 16.06 -3.69
CA LEU A 10 -24.60 14.76 -3.13
C LEU A 10 -25.53 14.26 -2.00
N GLY A 11 -26.75 14.80 -1.91
CA GLY A 11 -27.70 14.49 -0.83
C GLY A 11 -28.03 13.00 -0.72
N GLN A 12 -28.29 12.30 -1.81
CA GLN A 12 -28.58 10.87 -1.82
C GLN A 12 -27.40 10.03 -1.32
N ILE A 13 -26.17 10.40 -1.72
CA ILE A 13 -24.95 9.72 -1.26
C ILE A 13 -24.74 9.99 0.23
N LEU A 14 -24.97 11.23 0.69
CA LEU A 14 -24.92 11.58 2.11
C LEU A 14 -25.88 10.73 2.93
N ASP A 15 -27.12 10.57 2.48
CA ASP A 15 -28.14 9.79 3.20
C ASP A 15 -27.72 8.32 3.30
N LYS A 16 -27.18 7.70 2.22
CA LYS A 16 -26.58 6.36 2.26
C LYS A 16 -25.40 6.27 3.25
N VAL A 17 -24.46 7.24 3.20
CA VAL A 17 -23.31 7.28 4.11
C VAL A 17 -23.75 7.36 5.57
N LEU A 18 -24.75 8.17 5.89
CA LEU A 18 -25.30 8.30 7.24
C LEU A 18 -26.03 7.03 7.69
N ALA A 19 -26.78 6.39 6.80
CA ALA A 19 -27.47 5.12 7.04
C ALA A 19 -26.53 3.91 7.09
N LYS A 20 -25.22 4.10 6.79
CA LYS A 20 -24.23 3.01 6.64
C LYS A 20 -24.57 2.06 5.49
N GLU A 21 -25.31 2.54 4.50
CA GLU A 21 -25.56 1.78 3.28
C GLU A 21 -24.34 1.79 2.39
N ARG A 22 -24.09 0.66 1.77
CA ARG A 22 -22.95 0.47 0.86
C ARG A 22 -23.17 1.22 -0.45
N LEU A 23 -22.19 2.00 -0.87
CA LEU A 23 -22.23 2.71 -2.15
C LEU A 23 -22.07 1.73 -3.32
N SER A 24 -22.84 1.99 -4.39
CA SER A 24 -22.73 1.27 -5.66
C SER A 24 -21.57 1.78 -6.51
N LEU A 25 -21.22 1.06 -7.59
CA LEU A 25 -20.26 1.54 -8.59
C LEU A 25 -20.72 2.85 -9.25
N GLU A 26 -22.03 3.00 -9.47
CA GLU A 26 -22.61 4.24 -10.00
C GLU A 26 -22.47 5.42 -9.04
N ASP A 27 -22.67 5.20 -7.73
CA ASP A 27 -22.40 6.23 -6.72
C ASP A 27 -20.92 6.61 -6.74
N GLY A 28 -20.02 5.63 -6.83
CA GLY A 28 -18.59 5.86 -6.94
C GLY A 28 -18.20 6.66 -8.19
N LEU A 29 -18.82 6.37 -9.33
CA LEU A 29 -18.59 7.13 -10.58
C LEU A 29 -19.03 8.58 -10.44
N LYS A 30 -20.22 8.84 -9.86
CA LYS A 30 -20.68 10.19 -9.54
C LYS A 30 -19.70 10.95 -8.65
N LEU A 31 -19.11 10.27 -7.66
CA LEU A 31 -18.08 10.86 -6.78
C LEU A 31 -16.80 11.21 -7.56
N TYR A 32 -16.31 10.33 -8.46
CA TYR A 32 -15.14 10.64 -9.28
C TYR A 32 -15.38 11.80 -10.25
N GLU A 33 -16.58 11.92 -10.81
CA GLU A 33 -16.95 12.98 -11.76
C GLU A 33 -17.28 14.29 -11.05
N HIS A 34 -17.61 14.26 -9.76
CA HIS A 34 -18.05 15.45 -9.02
C HIS A 34 -16.94 16.51 -8.91
N PRO A 35 -17.21 17.78 -9.24
CA PRO A 35 -16.20 18.84 -9.24
C PRO A 35 -15.81 19.33 -7.85
N ASP A 36 -16.72 19.26 -6.88
CA ASP A 36 -16.52 19.81 -5.53
C ASP A 36 -15.75 18.84 -4.63
N ILE A 37 -14.44 19.03 -4.56
CA ILE A 37 -13.54 18.21 -3.76
C ILE A 37 -13.79 18.37 -2.25
N LEU A 38 -14.29 19.52 -1.78
CA LEU A 38 -14.57 19.73 -0.35
C LEU A 38 -15.78 18.92 0.09
N ALA A 39 -16.83 18.86 -0.74
CA ALA A 39 -17.99 18.01 -0.45
C ALA A 39 -17.59 16.52 -0.38
N LEU A 40 -16.71 16.06 -1.26
CA LEU A 40 -16.15 14.69 -1.22
C LEU A 40 -15.34 14.46 0.06
N GLY A 41 -14.46 15.38 0.42
CA GLY A 41 -13.67 15.32 1.65
C GLY A 41 -14.55 15.22 2.90
N TYR A 42 -15.60 16.03 3.00
CA TYR A 42 -16.52 15.96 4.13
C TYR A 42 -17.26 14.62 4.22
N LEU A 43 -17.72 14.06 3.09
CA LEU A 43 -18.34 12.74 3.05
C LEU A 43 -17.37 11.64 3.53
N ALA A 44 -16.17 11.64 3.00
CA ALA A 44 -15.14 10.67 3.37
C ALA A 44 -14.72 10.80 4.83
N ASN A 45 -14.64 12.03 5.35
CA ASN A 45 -14.28 12.28 6.74
C ASN A 45 -15.36 11.78 7.72
N ILE A 46 -16.64 11.83 7.37
CA ILE A 46 -17.73 11.22 8.17
C ILE A 46 -17.47 9.72 8.36
N VAL A 47 -17.11 9.01 7.30
CA VAL A 47 -16.80 7.57 7.37
C VAL A 47 -15.53 7.33 8.18
N ARG A 48 -14.48 8.11 7.90
CA ARG A 48 -13.19 8.05 8.59
C ARG A 48 -13.33 8.24 10.09
N GLU A 49 -14.05 9.28 10.53
CA GLU A 49 -14.26 9.59 11.96
C GLU A 49 -15.15 8.55 12.64
N ARG A 50 -16.09 7.97 11.93
CA ARG A 50 -16.91 6.86 12.43
C ARG A 50 -16.05 5.63 12.79
N ILE A 51 -15.02 5.33 12.00
CA ILE A 51 -14.18 4.13 12.16
C ILE A 51 -13.05 4.41 13.16
N ASN A 52 -12.35 5.54 13.02
CA ASN A 52 -11.08 5.81 13.71
C ASN A 52 -11.15 6.96 14.74
N GLY A 53 -12.32 7.60 14.91
CA GLY A 53 -12.44 8.77 15.79
C GLY A 53 -11.53 9.91 15.33
N ASN A 54 -10.84 10.55 16.26
CA ASN A 54 -9.86 11.61 15.93
C ASN A 54 -8.43 11.10 15.74
N LYS A 55 -8.19 9.80 15.82
CA LYS A 55 -6.85 9.22 15.72
C LYS A 55 -6.31 9.28 14.30
N ALA A 56 -5.03 9.57 14.16
CA ALA A 56 -4.29 9.36 12.92
C ALA A 56 -2.99 8.60 13.23
N TYR A 57 -2.75 7.56 12.43
CA TYR A 57 -1.74 6.57 12.71
C TYR A 57 -0.44 6.82 11.94
N PHE A 58 0.66 6.34 12.51
CA PHE A 58 1.95 6.22 11.85
C PHE A 58 2.77 5.09 12.49
N ILE A 59 3.78 4.60 11.74
CA ILE A 59 4.66 3.53 12.21
C ILE A 59 6.13 3.97 12.14
N TYR A 60 6.98 3.35 12.95
CA TYR A 60 8.43 3.48 12.82
C TYR A 60 8.94 2.25 12.07
N ASN A 61 9.30 2.41 10.79
CA ASN A 61 9.69 1.30 9.92
C ASN A 61 10.94 1.58 9.08
N GLN A 62 11.58 0.50 8.65
CA GLN A 62 12.70 0.48 7.72
C GLN A 62 12.32 -0.32 6.48
N HIS A 63 12.76 0.13 5.30
CA HIS A 63 12.57 -0.61 4.05
C HIS A 63 13.83 -1.37 3.66
N VAL A 64 13.65 -2.60 3.17
CA VAL A 64 14.71 -3.41 2.56
C VAL A 64 14.26 -3.87 1.19
N ASN A 65 14.88 -3.34 0.15
CA ASN A 65 14.70 -3.82 -1.21
C ASN A 65 15.86 -4.75 -1.54
N TYR A 66 15.67 -6.06 -1.33
CA TYR A 66 16.75 -7.06 -1.39
C TYR A 66 17.34 -7.27 -2.79
N SER A 67 16.58 -7.01 -3.84
CA SER A 67 17.04 -7.06 -5.23
C SER A 67 16.15 -6.22 -6.14
N ASN A 68 16.73 -5.63 -7.18
CA ASN A 68 15.98 -5.01 -8.27
C ASN A 68 15.96 -5.87 -9.54
N VAL A 69 16.59 -7.04 -9.55
CA VAL A 69 16.50 -7.99 -10.66
C VAL A 69 15.08 -8.51 -10.74
N CYS A 70 14.42 -8.36 -11.89
CA CYS A 70 13.01 -8.69 -12.05
C CYS A 70 12.69 -9.20 -13.46
N ILE A 71 12.02 -10.35 -13.54
CA ILE A 71 11.57 -10.90 -14.83
C ILE A 71 10.33 -10.21 -15.38
N ASN A 72 9.51 -9.57 -14.54
CA ASN A 72 8.24 -8.98 -14.99
C ASN A 72 8.39 -7.67 -15.78
N LEU A 73 9.44 -6.89 -15.53
CA LEU A 73 9.78 -5.64 -16.22
C LEU A 73 8.56 -4.77 -16.58
N CYS A 74 7.69 -4.50 -15.60
CA CYS A 74 6.46 -3.74 -15.79
C CYS A 74 6.76 -2.34 -16.35
N LYS A 75 5.96 -1.88 -17.33
CA LYS A 75 6.18 -0.62 -18.05
C LYS A 75 6.15 0.66 -17.18
N PHE A 76 5.51 0.60 -16.02
CA PHE A 76 5.49 1.69 -15.03
C PHE A 76 6.62 1.62 -14.00
N CYS A 77 7.40 0.52 -13.98
CA CYS A 77 8.38 0.28 -12.93
C CYS A 77 9.75 0.84 -13.32
N ALA A 78 10.21 1.82 -12.58
CA ALA A 78 11.55 2.37 -12.71
C ALA A 78 12.61 1.58 -11.89
N PHE A 79 12.18 0.67 -11.04
CA PHE A 79 13.04 -0.10 -10.14
C PHE A 79 13.58 -1.39 -10.76
N GLY A 80 12.71 -2.16 -11.45
CA GLY A 80 13.05 -3.46 -12.04
C GLY A 80 14.16 -3.36 -13.10
N ARG A 81 15.11 -4.30 -13.04
CA ARG A 81 16.23 -4.43 -13.99
C ARG A 81 16.35 -5.85 -14.48
N LYS A 82 16.89 -6.01 -15.71
CA LYS A 82 17.42 -7.31 -16.15
C LYS A 82 18.69 -7.62 -15.37
N LYS A 83 19.04 -8.88 -15.22
CA LYS A 83 20.22 -9.30 -14.45
C LYS A 83 21.53 -8.72 -14.99
N GLU A 84 21.61 -8.56 -16.30
CA GLU A 84 22.79 -8.06 -17.02
C GLU A 84 22.92 -6.53 -17.00
N ASP A 85 21.93 -5.82 -16.46
CA ASP A 85 21.96 -4.36 -16.34
C ASP A 85 23.04 -3.93 -15.34
N ALA A 86 23.82 -2.91 -15.69
CA ALA A 86 24.88 -2.38 -14.83
C ALA A 86 24.37 -1.84 -13.47
N LEU A 87 23.09 -1.51 -13.36
CA LEU A 87 22.42 -1.04 -12.15
C LEU A 87 21.67 -2.16 -11.42
N ALA A 88 21.76 -3.41 -11.92
CA ALA A 88 21.18 -4.56 -11.24
C ALA A 88 21.95 -4.87 -9.95
N TYR A 89 21.22 -5.24 -8.91
CA TYR A 89 21.82 -5.67 -7.66
C TYR A 89 20.98 -6.76 -6.98
N GLU A 90 21.64 -7.55 -6.18
CA GLU A 90 21.05 -8.48 -5.22
C GLU A 90 21.84 -8.39 -3.92
N MET A 91 21.17 -8.43 -2.79
CA MET A 91 21.80 -8.39 -1.48
C MET A 91 21.94 -9.81 -0.95
N SER A 92 23.11 -10.14 -0.40
CA SER A 92 23.29 -11.35 0.39
C SER A 92 22.52 -11.24 1.71
N VAL A 93 22.21 -12.38 2.34
CA VAL A 93 21.62 -12.42 3.68
C VAL A 93 22.49 -11.67 4.70
N VAL A 94 23.82 -11.73 4.55
CA VAL A 94 24.78 -11.02 5.42
C VAL A 94 24.60 -9.49 5.31
N GLU A 95 24.45 -8.97 4.09
CA GLU A 95 24.23 -7.53 3.87
C GLU A 95 22.88 -7.06 4.44
N ILE A 96 21.83 -7.90 4.32
CA ILE A 96 20.52 -7.61 4.91
C ILE A 96 20.61 -7.57 6.44
N LYS A 97 21.25 -8.58 7.05
CA LYS A 97 21.51 -8.61 8.51
C LYS A 97 22.26 -7.34 8.96
N LYS A 98 23.29 -6.95 8.23
CA LYS A 98 24.06 -5.73 8.53
C LYS A 98 23.16 -4.47 8.50
N LYS A 99 22.28 -4.32 7.51
CA LYS A 99 21.32 -3.21 7.46
C LYS A 99 20.42 -3.14 8.69
N ILE A 100 19.95 -4.28 9.17
CA ILE A 100 19.14 -4.32 10.40
C ILE A 100 19.99 -3.98 11.63
N GLN A 101 21.24 -4.46 11.69
CA GLN A 101 22.19 -4.19 12.79
C GLN A 101 22.54 -2.69 12.91
N GLU A 102 22.67 -1.99 11.79
CA GLU A 102 23.02 -0.57 11.74
C GLU A 102 21.97 0.33 12.41
N ARG A 103 20.76 -0.19 12.69
CA ARG A 103 19.63 0.56 13.25
C ARG A 103 19.05 -0.08 14.52
N LEU A 104 19.83 -0.83 15.26
CA LEU A 104 19.39 -1.46 16.52
C LEU A 104 18.99 -0.46 17.59
N ASP A 105 19.62 0.73 17.61
CA ASP A 105 19.34 1.80 18.58
C ASP A 105 18.05 2.60 18.25
N GLU A 106 17.43 2.35 17.09
CA GLU A 106 16.19 3.00 16.72
C GLU A 106 14.97 2.16 17.12
N PRO A 107 13.85 2.78 17.55
CA PRO A 107 12.66 2.07 18.00
C PRO A 107 11.81 1.59 16.81
N ILE A 108 12.45 0.99 15.80
CA ILE A 108 11.79 0.43 14.62
C ILE A 108 10.98 -0.79 15.06
N SER A 109 9.70 -0.82 14.70
CA SER A 109 8.79 -1.93 14.99
C SER A 109 8.50 -2.82 13.78
N GLU A 110 8.82 -2.35 12.57
CA GLU A 110 8.57 -3.07 11.32
C GLU A 110 9.75 -2.97 10.36
N VAL A 111 10.10 -4.08 9.73
CA VAL A 111 10.85 -4.06 8.47
C VAL A 111 9.94 -4.43 7.31
N HIS A 112 9.89 -3.55 6.31
CA HIS A 112 9.12 -3.74 5.08
C HIS A 112 10.04 -4.24 3.96
N ILE A 113 9.77 -5.44 3.44
CA ILE A 113 10.65 -6.12 2.49
C ILE A 113 9.92 -6.41 1.19
N VAL A 114 10.37 -5.81 0.10
CA VAL A 114 9.90 -6.08 -1.25
C VAL A 114 11.06 -5.99 -2.23
N GLY A 115 11.02 -6.78 -3.30
CA GLY A 115 12.06 -6.78 -4.34
C GLY A 115 11.53 -7.14 -5.71
N GLY A 116 12.46 -7.28 -6.66
CA GLY A 116 12.16 -7.81 -7.98
C GLY A 116 11.86 -9.32 -7.93
N ILE A 117 11.12 -9.81 -8.92
CA ILE A 117 10.92 -11.25 -9.12
C ILE A 117 12.20 -11.82 -9.72
N HIS A 118 13.09 -12.29 -8.84
CA HIS A 118 14.43 -12.72 -9.22
C HIS A 118 14.41 -14.14 -9.82
N PRO A 119 14.97 -14.37 -11.01
CA PRO A 119 14.86 -15.65 -11.71
C PRO A 119 15.69 -16.79 -11.08
N GLU A 120 16.75 -16.48 -10.34
CA GLU A 120 17.76 -17.46 -9.94
C GLU A 120 17.94 -17.63 -8.43
N LEU A 121 17.44 -16.71 -7.60
CA LEU A 121 17.53 -16.87 -6.14
C LEU A 121 16.71 -18.09 -5.69
N PRO A 122 17.32 -19.04 -4.98
CA PRO A 122 16.62 -20.24 -4.54
C PRO A 122 15.63 -19.92 -3.42
N PHE A 123 14.61 -20.75 -3.24
CA PHE A 123 13.62 -20.55 -2.18
C PHE A 123 14.26 -20.48 -0.77
N SER A 124 15.36 -21.21 -0.55
CA SER A 124 16.12 -21.17 0.71
C SER A 124 16.64 -19.77 1.05
N TYR A 125 17.05 -18.97 0.04
CA TYR A 125 17.50 -17.59 0.27
C TYR A 125 16.45 -16.76 1.02
N TYR A 126 15.19 -16.89 0.64
CA TYR A 126 14.09 -16.12 1.26
C TYR A 126 13.81 -16.60 2.70
N LEU A 127 13.91 -17.89 2.96
CA LEU A 127 13.82 -18.44 4.32
C LEU A 127 14.98 -17.97 5.20
N ASP A 128 16.19 -17.99 4.66
CA ASP A 128 17.40 -17.61 5.40
C ASP A 128 17.43 -16.08 5.66
N MET A 129 16.90 -15.28 4.75
CA MET A 129 16.71 -13.85 4.96
C MET A 129 15.78 -13.57 6.15
N LEU A 130 14.60 -14.21 6.20
CA LEU A 130 13.66 -14.03 7.31
C LEU A 130 14.26 -14.46 8.64
N ARG A 131 14.89 -15.66 8.70
CA ARG A 131 15.56 -16.17 9.89
C ARG A 131 16.70 -15.25 10.33
N GLY A 132 17.52 -14.80 9.37
CA GLY A 132 18.64 -13.91 9.64
C GLY A 132 18.21 -12.57 10.23
N ILE A 133 17.07 -12.01 9.83
CA ILE A 133 16.52 -10.80 10.44
C ILE A 133 16.09 -11.08 11.90
N HIS A 134 15.38 -12.18 12.14
CA HIS A 134 14.98 -12.56 13.49
C HIS A 134 16.15 -12.88 14.43
N GLU A 135 17.25 -13.43 13.90
CA GLU A 135 18.48 -13.65 14.69
C GLU A 135 19.07 -12.32 15.17
N VAL A 136 19.01 -11.27 14.35
CA VAL A 136 19.53 -9.93 14.68
C VAL A 136 18.58 -9.17 15.60
N ARG A 137 17.27 -9.25 15.32
CA ARG A 137 16.24 -8.48 16.01
C ARG A 137 14.94 -9.29 16.15
N PRO A 138 14.83 -10.12 17.20
CA PRO A 138 13.71 -11.06 17.38
C PRO A 138 12.34 -10.40 17.56
N ASP A 139 12.30 -9.15 18.03
CA ASP A 139 11.09 -8.35 18.28
C ASP A 139 10.56 -7.65 17.02
N LEU A 140 11.33 -7.63 15.93
CA LEU A 140 10.99 -6.89 14.73
C LEU A 140 9.90 -7.63 13.92
N HIS A 141 8.79 -6.95 13.64
CA HIS A 141 7.78 -7.48 12.74
C HIS A 141 8.26 -7.45 11.29
N ILE A 142 8.24 -8.61 10.63
CA ILE A 142 8.63 -8.71 9.23
C ILE A 142 7.37 -8.67 8.36
N GLN A 143 7.16 -7.56 7.66
CA GLN A 143 6.18 -7.43 6.59
C GLN A 143 6.90 -7.63 5.25
N ALA A 144 6.70 -8.79 4.61
CA ALA A 144 7.48 -9.13 3.44
C ALA A 144 6.63 -9.80 2.35
N PHE A 145 7.12 -9.67 1.12
CA PHE A 145 6.66 -10.35 -0.08
C PHE A 145 5.21 -10.02 -0.49
N THR A 146 5.07 -9.37 -1.60
CA THR A 146 3.77 -9.12 -2.25
C THR A 146 3.11 -10.43 -2.70
N CYS A 147 1.83 -10.39 -3.02
CA CYS A 147 1.15 -11.57 -3.60
C CYS A 147 1.84 -12.08 -4.87
N VAL A 148 2.44 -11.19 -5.67
CA VAL A 148 3.21 -11.59 -6.88
C VAL A 148 4.47 -12.33 -6.49
N GLU A 149 5.20 -11.87 -5.47
CA GLU A 149 6.38 -12.57 -4.95
C GLU A 149 6.00 -13.92 -4.33
N ILE A 150 4.94 -13.98 -3.51
CA ILE A 150 4.46 -15.25 -2.91
C ILE A 150 4.09 -16.27 -3.99
N TYR A 151 3.39 -15.84 -5.05
CA TYR A 151 3.09 -16.74 -6.18
C TYR A 151 4.37 -17.27 -6.81
N HIS A 152 5.35 -16.42 -7.09
CA HIS A 152 6.66 -16.84 -7.60
C HIS A 152 7.39 -17.80 -6.64
N LEU A 153 7.40 -17.49 -5.34
CA LEU A 153 8.02 -18.35 -4.32
C LEU A 153 7.35 -19.73 -4.24
N SER A 154 6.04 -19.81 -4.49
CA SER A 154 5.35 -21.11 -4.55
C SER A 154 5.83 -21.95 -5.73
N GLN A 155 6.13 -21.33 -6.88
CA GLN A 155 6.69 -22.00 -8.03
C GLN A 155 8.14 -22.49 -7.76
N LEU A 156 8.97 -21.65 -7.12
CA LEU A 156 10.33 -22.02 -6.72
C LEU A 156 10.35 -23.16 -5.71
N ALA A 157 9.45 -23.14 -4.73
CA ALA A 157 9.29 -24.16 -3.73
C ALA A 157 8.67 -25.45 -4.28
N LYS A 158 8.06 -25.41 -5.48
CA LYS A 158 7.23 -26.48 -6.06
C LYS A 158 6.12 -26.95 -5.12
N LYS A 159 5.45 -25.99 -4.46
CA LYS A 159 4.44 -26.22 -3.44
C LYS A 159 3.22 -25.30 -3.66
N PRO A 160 2.04 -25.72 -3.18
CA PRO A 160 0.89 -24.82 -3.14
C PRO A 160 1.21 -23.53 -2.36
N VAL A 161 0.52 -22.43 -2.70
CA VAL A 161 0.68 -21.12 -2.03
C VAL A 161 0.50 -21.26 -0.51
N GLU A 162 -0.48 -22.03 -0.06
CA GLU A 162 -0.75 -22.24 1.37
C GLU A 162 0.46 -22.86 2.10
N GLU A 163 1.04 -23.92 1.54
CA GLU A 163 2.21 -24.59 2.14
C GLU A 163 3.44 -23.68 2.13
N THR A 164 3.63 -22.94 1.03
CA THR A 164 4.71 -21.95 0.90
C THR A 164 4.59 -20.85 1.96
N LEU A 165 3.40 -20.32 2.19
CA LEU A 165 3.15 -19.34 3.23
C LEU A 165 3.45 -19.89 4.62
N ARG A 166 3.04 -21.13 4.92
CA ARG A 166 3.34 -21.77 6.20
C ARG A 166 4.84 -21.92 6.44
N LEU A 167 5.62 -22.26 5.40
CA LEU A 167 7.09 -22.32 5.49
C LEU A 167 7.70 -20.94 5.75
N LEU A 168 7.23 -19.90 5.07
CA LEU A 168 7.68 -18.53 5.28
C LEU A 168 7.31 -18.01 6.68
N MET A 169 6.11 -18.32 7.16
CA MET A 169 5.68 -18.01 8.54
C MET A 169 6.58 -18.70 9.57
N GLY A 170 6.90 -19.97 9.35
CA GLY A 170 7.85 -20.72 10.20
C GLY A 170 9.27 -20.16 10.18
N ALA A 171 9.63 -19.36 9.16
CA ALA A 171 10.90 -18.65 9.07
C ALA A 171 10.83 -17.22 9.62
N GLY A 172 9.62 -16.71 9.95
CA GLY A 172 9.44 -15.39 10.57
C GLY A 172 8.61 -14.39 9.80
N LEU A 173 7.95 -14.76 8.69
CA LEU A 173 7.01 -13.88 8.01
C LEU A 173 5.83 -13.53 8.92
N GLY A 174 5.63 -12.23 9.21
CA GLY A 174 4.58 -11.75 10.10
C GLY A 174 3.33 -11.22 9.38
N SER A 175 3.50 -10.58 8.23
CA SER A 175 2.41 -10.05 7.39
C SER A 175 2.90 -9.79 5.97
N MET A 176 1.96 -9.44 5.04
CA MET A 176 2.31 -9.17 3.65
C MET A 176 1.92 -7.75 3.24
N PRO A 177 2.76 -7.05 2.44
CA PRO A 177 2.40 -5.79 1.82
C PRO A 177 1.40 -5.98 0.67
N GLY A 178 0.73 -4.89 0.27
CA GLY A 178 -0.30 -4.92 -0.77
C GLY A 178 0.18 -4.78 -2.21
N GLY A 179 1.48 -4.62 -2.43
CA GLY A 179 2.04 -4.34 -3.75
C GLY A 179 1.73 -5.41 -4.82
N GLY A 180 1.92 -5.06 -6.08
CA GLY A 180 1.65 -5.94 -7.22
C GLY A 180 0.18 -6.04 -7.65
N ALA A 181 -0.75 -5.46 -6.89
CA ALA A 181 -2.17 -5.40 -7.25
C ALA A 181 -2.40 -4.51 -8.48
N GLU A 182 -1.72 -3.40 -8.57
CA GLU A 182 -1.83 -2.39 -9.62
C GLU A 182 -3.28 -1.96 -9.86
N VAL A 183 -3.88 -2.30 -10.99
CA VAL A 183 -5.33 -2.31 -11.25
C VAL A 183 -5.71 -3.69 -11.76
N PHE A 184 -6.79 -4.28 -11.24
CA PHE A 184 -7.18 -5.66 -11.58
C PHE A 184 -7.75 -5.83 -12.99
N SER A 185 -8.14 -4.74 -13.66
CA SER A 185 -8.65 -4.77 -15.03
C SER A 185 -7.68 -5.56 -15.94
N PRO A 186 -8.17 -6.62 -16.66
CA PRO A 186 -7.35 -7.38 -17.60
C PRO A 186 -6.76 -6.51 -18.71
N ARG A 187 -7.50 -5.46 -19.13
CA ARG A 187 -7.02 -4.49 -20.13
C ARG A 187 -5.79 -3.76 -19.60
N ILE A 188 -5.84 -3.25 -18.37
CA ILE A 188 -4.75 -2.51 -17.75
C ILE A 188 -3.54 -3.42 -17.56
N ARG A 189 -3.74 -4.62 -17.00
CA ARG A 189 -2.63 -5.56 -16.75
C ARG A 189 -1.93 -5.96 -18.05
N LYS A 190 -2.67 -6.26 -19.11
CA LYS A 190 -2.10 -6.57 -20.43
C LYS A 190 -1.25 -5.42 -20.99
N LEU A 191 -1.64 -4.16 -20.76
CA LEU A 191 -0.92 -2.99 -21.28
C LEU A 191 0.27 -2.58 -20.43
N THR A 192 0.28 -2.88 -19.14
CA THR A 192 1.25 -2.33 -18.17
C THR A 192 2.16 -3.35 -17.51
N CYS A 193 1.70 -4.59 -17.33
CA CYS A 193 2.39 -5.65 -16.59
C CYS A 193 1.95 -7.05 -17.02
N ALA A 194 2.02 -7.34 -18.31
CA ALA A 194 1.49 -8.57 -18.93
C ALA A 194 2.05 -9.87 -18.33
N ASP A 195 3.28 -9.84 -17.84
CA ASP A 195 3.97 -11.01 -17.27
C ASP A 195 3.66 -11.24 -15.78
N LYS A 196 2.89 -10.33 -15.13
CA LYS A 196 2.41 -10.53 -13.76
C LYS A 196 1.18 -11.46 -13.74
N ILE A 197 0.99 -12.10 -12.58
CA ILE A 197 -0.25 -12.81 -12.27
C ILE A 197 -1.47 -11.92 -12.50
N SER A 198 -2.61 -12.52 -12.83
CA SER A 198 -3.88 -11.81 -13.00
C SER A 198 -4.38 -11.16 -11.70
N GLY A 199 -5.39 -10.30 -11.81
CA GLY A 199 -6.06 -9.73 -10.63
C GLY A 199 -6.73 -10.80 -9.78
N GLU A 200 -7.31 -11.81 -10.40
CA GLU A 200 -7.96 -12.95 -9.74
C GLU A 200 -6.94 -13.81 -8.98
N GLU A 201 -5.80 -14.13 -9.58
CA GLU A 201 -4.72 -14.84 -8.92
C GLU A 201 -4.13 -14.04 -7.75
N TRP A 202 -3.98 -12.72 -7.90
CA TRP A 202 -3.54 -11.85 -6.79
C TRP A 202 -4.50 -11.93 -5.59
N LEU A 203 -5.81 -11.83 -5.85
CA LEU A 203 -6.85 -11.95 -4.83
C LEU A 203 -6.86 -13.33 -4.17
N GLU A 204 -6.67 -14.41 -4.94
CA GLU A 204 -6.63 -15.76 -4.38
C GLU A 204 -5.39 -15.99 -3.50
N VAL A 205 -4.24 -15.43 -3.85
CA VAL A 205 -3.04 -15.45 -2.97
C VAL A 205 -3.33 -14.69 -1.67
N ALA A 206 -3.96 -13.51 -1.74
CA ALA A 206 -4.33 -12.73 -0.56
C ALA A 206 -5.33 -13.50 0.33
N LYS A 207 -6.38 -14.09 -0.25
CA LYS A 207 -7.35 -14.92 0.48
C LYS A 207 -6.68 -16.12 1.14
N THR A 208 -5.73 -16.75 0.44
CA THR A 208 -4.97 -17.88 1.00
C THR A 208 -4.12 -17.44 2.18
N ALA A 209 -3.47 -16.26 2.10
CA ALA A 209 -2.74 -15.68 3.22
C ALA A 209 -3.67 -15.43 4.43
N HIS A 210 -4.85 -14.88 4.19
CA HIS A 210 -5.84 -14.66 5.25
C HIS A 210 -6.31 -15.96 5.90
N ARG A 211 -6.55 -17.02 5.10
CA ARG A 211 -6.95 -18.36 5.60
C ARG A 211 -5.90 -19.00 6.51
N VAL A 212 -4.61 -18.78 6.24
CA VAL A 212 -3.53 -19.28 7.12
C VAL A 212 -3.22 -18.36 8.30
N GLY A 213 -3.98 -17.26 8.46
CA GLY A 213 -3.87 -16.33 9.59
C GLY A 213 -2.95 -15.13 9.38
N LEU A 214 -2.34 -14.97 8.20
CA LEU A 214 -1.58 -13.77 7.86
C LEU A 214 -2.52 -12.60 7.54
N LYS A 215 -2.17 -11.42 8.02
CA LYS A 215 -2.80 -10.17 7.59
C LYS A 215 -2.03 -9.55 6.43
N THR A 216 -2.74 -8.83 5.56
CA THR A 216 -2.13 -8.18 4.40
C THR A 216 -2.61 -6.74 4.25
N ASN A 217 -1.90 -5.93 3.46
CA ASN A 217 -2.42 -4.68 2.94
C ASN A 217 -2.97 -4.89 1.53
N ALA A 218 -3.69 -3.91 1.01
CA ALA A 218 -4.12 -3.83 -0.38
C ALA A 218 -3.68 -2.50 -0.98
N THR A 219 -3.38 -2.48 -2.28
CA THR A 219 -2.95 -1.26 -2.99
C THR A 219 -3.71 -1.09 -4.29
N MET A 220 -3.68 0.11 -4.85
CA MET A 220 -4.05 0.41 -6.22
C MET A 220 -3.07 1.44 -6.80
N LEU A 221 -2.46 1.15 -7.95
CA LEU A 221 -1.68 2.13 -8.70
C LEU A 221 -2.63 2.95 -9.58
N TYR A 222 -2.73 4.26 -9.35
CA TYR A 222 -3.65 5.13 -10.08
C TYR A 222 -2.93 6.30 -10.74
N GLY A 223 -3.60 6.91 -11.73
CA GLY A 223 -3.13 8.12 -12.41
C GLY A 223 -2.30 7.84 -13.66
N HIS A 224 -2.43 6.65 -14.27
CA HIS A 224 -1.69 6.29 -15.49
C HIS A 224 -2.60 6.20 -16.74
N ILE A 225 -3.27 5.06 -17.00
CA ILE A 225 -4.12 4.82 -18.19
C ILE A 225 -5.47 4.17 -17.86
N GLU A 226 -5.72 3.93 -16.60
CA GLU A 226 -6.96 3.39 -16.08
C GLU A 226 -8.08 4.43 -16.10
N THR A 227 -9.32 3.94 -16.22
CA THR A 227 -10.53 4.74 -16.11
C THR A 227 -11.03 4.81 -14.65
N ALA A 228 -11.92 5.76 -14.35
CA ALA A 228 -12.59 5.81 -13.05
C ALA A 228 -13.36 4.51 -12.74
N MET A 229 -14.01 3.92 -13.74
CA MET A 229 -14.71 2.64 -13.58
C MET A 229 -13.76 1.51 -13.23
N GLU A 230 -12.62 1.39 -13.88
CA GLU A 230 -11.62 0.35 -13.57
C GLU A 230 -11.03 0.50 -12.16
N ARG A 231 -10.91 1.74 -11.64
CA ARG A 231 -10.57 1.96 -10.21
C ARG A 231 -11.68 1.46 -9.30
N LEU A 232 -12.93 1.76 -9.63
CA LEU A 232 -14.10 1.34 -8.84
C LEU A 232 -14.27 -0.19 -8.82
N GLU A 233 -14.10 -0.85 -9.96
CA GLU A 233 -14.13 -2.31 -10.06
C GLU A 233 -13.02 -2.94 -9.22
N HIS A 234 -11.83 -2.34 -9.21
CA HIS A 234 -10.72 -2.75 -8.34
C HIS A 234 -11.08 -2.63 -6.85
N LEU A 235 -11.62 -1.47 -6.44
CA LEU A 235 -12.07 -1.25 -5.05
C LEU A 235 -13.19 -2.22 -4.66
N ASP A 236 -14.13 -2.50 -5.55
CA ASP A 236 -15.23 -3.43 -5.30
C ASP A 236 -14.75 -4.87 -5.13
N ALA A 237 -13.76 -5.30 -5.95
CA ALA A 237 -13.12 -6.61 -5.81
C ALA A 237 -12.40 -6.76 -4.46
N LEU A 238 -11.67 -5.74 -4.03
CA LEU A 238 -11.03 -5.70 -2.71
C LEU A 238 -12.07 -5.72 -1.58
N ARG A 239 -13.15 -4.93 -1.69
CA ARG A 239 -14.25 -4.88 -0.73
C ARG A 239 -14.92 -6.24 -0.56
N LYS A 240 -15.23 -6.93 -1.67
CA LYS A 240 -15.79 -8.28 -1.64
C LYS A 240 -14.84 -9.29 -0.98
N THR A 241 -13.56 -9.20 -1.27
CA THR A 241 -12.54 -10.06 -0.63
C THR A 241 -12.43 -9.77 0.86
N GLN A 242 -12.53 -8.52 1.27
CA GLN A 242 -12.55 -8.15 2.70
C GLN A 242 -13.81 -8.67 3.40
N ASP A 243 -14.98 -8.64 2.75
CA ASP A 243 -16.21 -9.25 3.30
C ASP A 243 -16.05 -10.75 3.53
N GLU A 244 -15.35 -11.44 2.62
CA GLU A 244 -15.11 -12.89 2.70
C GLU A 244 -14.10 -13.26 3.80
N THR A 245 -13.05 -12.47 3.97
CA THR A 245 -11.89 -12.91 4.76
C THR A 245 -11.55 -12.04 5.97
N GLY A 246 -11.91 -10.75 5.96
CA GLY A 246 -11.53 -9.79 7.01
C GLY A 246 -10.02 -9.66 7.22
N GLY A 247 -9.21 -9.99 6.22
CA GLY A 247 -7.76 -10.09 6.36
C GLY A 247 -6.95 -8.86 5.99
N PHE A 248 -7.53 -7.91 5.24
CA PHE A 248 -6.84 -6.66 4.91
C PHE A 248 -6.79 -5.71 6.11
N LEU A 249 -5.60 -5.19 6.40
CA LEU A 249 -5.35 -4.18 7.44
C LEU A 249 -5.61 -2.78 6.92
N ALA A 250 -5.07 -2.46 5.77
CA ALA A 250 -5.14 -1.12 5.18
C ALA A 250 -5.21 -1.18 3.65
N PHE A 251 -5.81 -0.15 3.08
CA PHE A 251 -5.72 0.16 1.66
C PHE A 251 -4.78 1.35 1.43
N ILE A 252 -3.93 1.26 0.41
CA ILE A 252 -2.90 2.25 0.08
C ILE A 252 -3.05 2.64 -1.39
N PRO A 253 -3.64 3.79 -1.71
CA PRO A 253 -3.62 4.32 -3.06
C PRO A 253 -2.21 4.82 -3.40
N LEU A 254 -1.62 4.31 -4.49
CA LEU A 254 -0.28 4.60 -4.95
C LEU A 254 -0.35 5.49 -6.19
N ALA A 255 0.11 6.73 -6.08
CA ALA A 255 0.13 7.68 -7.19
C ALA A 255 1.20 7.28 -8.22
N PHE A 256 0.84 7.24 -9.50
CA PHE A 256 1.79 6.94 -10.57
C PHE A 256 2.82 8.07 -10.75
N HIS A 257 4.11 7.69 -10.78
CA HIS A 257 5.23 8.57 -11.09
C HIS A 257 5.77 8.25 -12.48
N PRO A 258 5.75 9.21 -13.42
CA PRO A 258 6.05 8.94 -14.84
C PRO A 258 7.52 8.94 -15.21
N LYS A 259 8.44 9.35 -14.32
CA LYS A 259 9.86 9.45 -14.65
C LYS A 259 10.51 8.05 -14.71
N ASN A 260 11.48 7.90 -15.58
CA ASN A 260 12.34 6.71 -15.70
C ASN A 260 11.63 5.39 -15.99
N ASN A 261 10.44 5.42 -16.62
CA ASN A 261 9.71 4.22 -17.02
C ASN A 261 9.00 4.40 -18.37
N GLU A 262 8.69 3.29 -19.04
CA GLU A 262 8.12 3.27 -20.39
C GLU A 262 6.72 3.89 -20.43
N LEU A 263 5.88 3.58 -19.44
CA LEU A 263 4.49 4.05 -19.39
C LEU A 263 4.39 5.56 -19.18
N GLY A 264 5.42 6.17 -18.62
CA GLY A 264 5.46 7.60 -18.27
C GLY A 264 5.74 8.53 -19.42
N VAL A 265 6.16 8.02 -20.60
CA VAL A 265 6.48 8.86 -21.75
C VAL A 265 5.27 9.71 -22.14
N GLY A 266 5.47 11.04 -22.15
CA GLY A 266 4.42 12.02 -22.45
C GLY A 266 3.35 12.19 -21.35
N LYS A 267 3.57 11.67 -20.16
CA LYS A 267 2.65 11.79 -19.02
C LYS A 267 3.21 12.74 -17.94
N HIS A 268 2.29 13.19 -17.09
CA HIS A 268 2.58 14.03 -15.93
C HIS A 268 2.25 13.29 -14.64
N ASN A 269 2.81 13.77 -13.53
CA ASN A 269 2.41 13.34 -12.20
C ASN A 269 0.91 13.61 -11.98
N THR A 270 0.30 12.86 -11.07
CA THR A 270 -1.03 13.17 -10.56
C THR A 270 -1.07 14.57 -9.95
N THR A 271 -2.26 15.15 -9.86
CA THR A 271 -2.45 16.43 -9.18
C THR A 271 -2.97 16.21 -7.76
N GLY A 272 -2.70 17.16 -6.85
CA GLY A 272 -3.20 17.05 -5.48
C GLY A 272 -4.73 16.89 -5.39
N ILE A 273 -5.48 17.51 -6.31
CA ILE A 273 -6.95 17.31 -6.40
C ILE A 273 -7.28 15.86 -6.79
N SER A 274 -6.55 15.29 -7.75
CA SER A 274 -6.74 13.89 -8.14
C SER A 274 -6.41 12.94 -6.99
N ASP A 275 -5.34 13.21 -6.25
CA ASP A 275 -4.90 12.39 -5.12
C ASP A 275 -5.92 12.41 -3.98
N LEU A 276 -6.38 13.59 -3.58
CA LEU A 276 -7.41 13.74 -2.55
C LEU A 276 -8.74 13.12 -2.97
N LYS A 277 -9.15 13.27 -4.23
CA LYS A 277 -10.36 12.66 -4.78
C LYS A 277 -10.27 11.14 -4.71
N ASN A 278 -9.14 10.56 -5.12
CA ASN A 278 -8.93 9.12 -5.09
C ASN A 278 -8.94 8.55 -3.66
N ILE A 279 -8.33 9.25 -2.71
CA ILE A 279 -8.36 8.88 -1.27
C ILE A 279 -9.79 8.94 -0.73
N ALA A 280 -10.53 10.03 -1.01
CA ALA A 280 -11.90 10.21 -0.53
C ALA A 280 -12.85 9.14 -1.09
N VAL A 281 -12.78 8.86 -2.41
CA VAL A 281 -13.60 7.82 -3.04
C VAL A 281 -13.21 6.44 -2.51
N SER A 282 -11.92 6.17 -2.30
CA SER A 282 -11.48 4.90 -1.73
C SER A 282 -12.05 4.68 -0.33
N ARG A 283 -12.05 5.70 0.56
CA ARG A 283 -12.66 5.59 1.90
C ARG A 283 -14.16 5.34 1.82
N LEU A 284 -14.86 6.00 0.89
CA LEU A 284 -16.30 5.85 0.73
C LEU A 284 -16.71 4.49 0.15
N MET A 285 -15.90 3.94 -0.77
CA MET A 285 -16.15 2.64 -1.39
C MET A 285 -15.71 1.45 -0.53
N LEU A 286 -14.64 1.60 0.25
CA LEU A 286 -14.08 0.57 1.12
C LEU A 286 -14.61 0.71 2.56
N ASP A 287 -15.92 0.61 2.72
CA ASP A 287 -16.65 0.78 3.99
C ASP A 287 -16.24 -0.25 5.07
N ASN A 288 -15.70 -1.38 4.66
CA ASN A 288 -15.25 -2.49 5.50
C ASN A 288 -13.72 -2.54 5.72
N PHE A 289 -12.95 -1.59 5.17
CA PHE A 289 -11.52 -1.46 5.44
C PHE A 289 -11.30 -0.61 6.70
N PRO A 290 -10.54 -1.11 7.70
CA PRO A 290 -10.28 -0.33 8.90
C PRO A 290 -9.46 0.92 8.62
N HIS A 291 -8.47 0.85 7.72
CA HIS A 291 -7.52 1.93 7.49
C HIS A 291 -7.34 2.28 6.01
N ILE A 292 -7.20 3.58 5.71
CA ILE A 292 -6.76 4.11 4.42
C ILE A 292 -5.50 4.94 4.65
N LYS A 293 -4.41 4.57 3.97
CA LYS A 293 -3.15 5.28 4.12
C LYS A 293 -3.00 6.42 3.11
N ALA A 294 -2.49 7.54 3.58
CA ALA A 294 -1.93 8.60 2.74
C ALA A 294 -0.42 8.43 2.67
N TYR A 295 0.05 7.66 1.70
CA TYR A 295 1.47 7.31 1.56
C TYR A 295 2.29 8.53 1.13
N TRP A 296 2.85 9.25 2.11
CA TRP A 296 3.53 10.54 1.92
C TRP A 296 4.71 10.47 0.95
N VAL A 297 5.35 9.32 0.80
CA VAL A 297 6.48 9.15 -0.15
C VAL A 297 6.05 9.46 -1.58
N MET A 298 4.81 9.11 -1.96
CA MET A 298 4.30 9.33 -3.32
C MET A 298 3.60 10.68 -3.51
N ILE A 299 2.84 11.15 -2.52
CA ILE A 299 2.02 12.37 -2.67
C ILE A 299 2.61 13.58 -1.95
N GLY A 300 3.74 13.41 -1.26
CA GLY A 300 4.38 14.43 -0.45
C GLY A 300 3.77 14.59 0.96
N PRO A 301 4.58 15.00 1.95
CA PRO A 301 4.12 15.10 3.35
C PRO A 301 2.97 16.09 3.55
N LYS A 302 2.97 17.22 2.84
CA LYS A 302 1.90 18.24 2.93
C LYS A 302 0.57 17.70 2.41
N MET A 303 0.58 16.97 1.29
CA MET A 303 -0.63 16.38 0.73
C MET A 303 -1.13 15.24 1.62
N ALA A 304 -0.24 14.40 2.15
CA ALA A 304 -0.59 13.35 3.10
C ALA A 304 -1.25 13.92 4.37
N GLN A 305 -0.76 15.07 4.88
CA GLN A 305 -1.38 15.79 6.00
C GLN A 305 -2.81 16.23 5.65
N VAL A 306 -3.03 16.86 4.50
CA VAL A 306 -4.37 17.30 4.05
C VAL A 306 -5.31 16.11 3.88
N ALA A 307 -4.80 14.98 3.37
CA ALA A 307 -5.56 13.75 3.17
C ALA A 307 -6.20 13.18 4.44
N LEU A 308 -5.66 13.51 5.64
CA LEU A 308 -6.27 13.17 6.92
C LEU A 308 -7.65 13.80 7.16
N SER A 309 -8.00 14.81 6.37
CA SER A 309 -9.36 15.41 6.31
C SER A 309 -10.18 14.90 5.14
N PHE A 310 -9.62 14.03 4.28
CA PHE A 310 -10.23 13.47 3.08
C PHE A 310 -10.41 11.96 3.13
N GLY A 311 -10.48 11.38 4.33
CA GLY A 311 -10.77 9.96 4.51
C GLY A 311 -9.58 9.08 4.88
N ALA A 312 -8.35 9.56 4.73
CA ALA A 312 -7.18 8.86 5.26
C ALA A 312 -7.10 8.97 6.79
N ASP A 313 -6.57 7.94 7.41
CA ASP A 313 -6.35 7.87 8.86
C ASP A 313 -4.93 7.42 9.23
N ASP A 314 -4.07 7.16 8.25
CA ASP A 314 -2.70 6.69 8.46
C ASP A 314 -1.75 7.38 7.47
N MET A 315 -0.66 7.96 7.98
CA MET A 315 0.37 8.62 7.16
C MET A 315 1.51 7.66 6.74
N ASP A 316 1.34 6.34 6.95
CA ASP A 316 2.39 5.34 6.87
C ASP A 316 3.46 5.55 7.95
N GLY A 317 4.74 5.50 7.61
CA GLY A 317 5.78 5.52 8.61
C GLY A 317 6.95 6.42 8.30
N THR A 318 8.04 6.18 9.01
CA THR A 318 9.32 6.85 8.76
C THR A 318 9.90 6.49 7.40
N VAL A 319 9.56 5.32 6.86
CA VAL A 319 9.87 4.85 5.51
C VAL A 319 11.35 5.06 5.13
N SER A 320 12.23 4.69 6.05
CA SER A 320 13.67 4.85 5.82
C SER A 320 14.15 3.90 4.72
N GLU A 321 14.93 4.43 3.77
CA GLU A 321 15.58 3.70 2.68
C GLU A 321 14.64 3.15 1.59
N GLU A 322 13.48 3.74 1.38
CA GLU A 322 12.60 3.40 0.26
C GLU A 322 13.26 3.80 -1.08
N ARG A 323 13.31 2.88 -2.03
CA ARG A 323 13.99 3.09 -3.33
C ARG A 323 13.05 3.10 -4.52
N ILE A 324 11.92 2.40 -4.45
CA ILE A 324 11.07 2.11 -5.61
C ILE A 324 10.46 3.39 -6.16
N THR A 325 9.86 4.20 -5.30
CA THR A 325 9.24 5.48 -5.66
C THR A 325 10.28 6.52 -6.09
N HIS A 326 11.40 6.59 -5.36
CA HIS A 326 12.47 7.54 -5.68
C HIS A 326 13.11 7.26 -7.04
N MET A 327 13.26 6.00 -7.44
CA MET A 327 13.74 5.65 -8.79
C MET A 327 12.75 6.05 -9.88
N ALA A 328 11.46 6.07 -9.61
CA ALA A 328 10.42 6.58 -10.51
C ALA A 328 10.32 8.12 -10.52
N GLY A 329 11.20 8.80 -9.82
CA GLY A 329 11.26 10.26 -9.77
C GLY A 329 10.49 10.90 -8.62
N GLY A 330 10.21 10.16 -7.55
CA GLY A 330 9.73 10.73 -6.28
C GLY A 330 10.75 11.73 -5.74
N GLU A 331 10.28 12.93 -5.38
CA GLU A 331 11.12 14.06 -4.95
C GLU A 331 11.06 14.29 -3.43
N THR A 332 10.45 13.37 -2.70
CA THR A 332 10.33 13.42 -1.24
C THR A 332 11.65 13.05 -0.55
N GLU A 333 11.76 13.38 0.74
CA GLU A 333 12.91 12.96 1.54
C GLU A 333 13.00 11.44 1.64
N GLN A 334 14.20 10.91 1.85
CA GLN A 334 14.46 9.46 1.99
C GLN A 334 13.91 8.86 3.31
N ALA A 335 13.56 9.72 4.27
CA ALA A 335 12.92 9.35 5.52
C ALA A 335 12.21 10.55 6.10
N LEU A 336 11.07 10.32 6.76
CA LEU A 336 10.38 11.36 7.52
C LEU A 336 10.53 11.07 9.02
N GLY A 337 11.16 12.02 9.73
CA GLY A 337 11.45 11.84 11.15
C GLY A 337 10.17 11.74 12.00
N HIS A 338 10.20 10.89 13.02
CA HIS A 338 9.12 10.66 13.98
C HIS A 338 8.48 11.95 14.52
N LYS A 339 9.30 12.94 14.96
CA LYS A 339 8.79 14.24 15.45
C LYS A 339 8.03 15.01 14.37
N THR A 340 8.45 14.89 13.12
CA THR A 340 7.76 15.54 11.98
C THR A 340 6.41 14.92 11.73
N LEU A 341 6.29 13.58 11.76
CA LEU A 341 4.99 12.89 11.62
C LEU A 341 4.02 13.33 12.72
N ILE A 342 4.46 13.34 13.99
CA ILE A 342 3.64 13.79 15.10
C ILE A 342 3.17 15.24 14.90
N ARG A 343 4.08 16.14 14.51
CA ARG A 343 3.74 17.55 14.25
C ARG A 343 2.71 17.68 13.13
N LEU A 344 2.91 17.04 11.99
CA LEU A 344 2.00 17.08 10.86
C LEU A 344 0.59 16.59 11.23
N ILE A 345 0.50 15.52 12.00
CA ILE A 345 -0.78 14.96 12.47
C ILE A 345 -1.47 15.93 13.44
N LYS A 346 -0.73 16.53 14.40
CA LYS A 346 -1.28 17.52 15.33
C LYS A 346 -1.77 18.78 14.60
N GLU A 347 -0.99 19.29 13.66
CA GLU A 347 -1.35 20.48 12.87
C GLU A 347 -2.58 20.21 11.96
N ALA A 348 -2.85 18.94 11.60
CA ALA A 348 -4.09 18.53 10.93
C ALA A 348 -5.29 18.42 11.89
N GLY A 349 -5.13 18.74 13.19
CA GLY A 349 -6.16 18.62 14.22
C GLY A 349 -6.47 17.19 14.63
N ARG A 350 -5.54 16.25 14.39
CA ARG A 350 -5.70 14.82 14.69
C ARG A 350 -4.81 14.42 15.88
N GLU A 351 -5.20 13.31 16.54
CA GLU A 351 -4.47 12.69 17.64
C GLU A 351 -3.41 11.73 17.06
N PRO A 352 -2.10 11.99 17.24
CA PRO A 352 -1.06 11.11 16.70
C PRO A 352 -0.97 9.81 17.49
N VAL A 353 -1.08 8.69 16.81
CA VAL A 353 -0.97 7.34 17.36
C VAL A 353 0.15 6.58 16.65
N GLN A 354 1.22 6.28 17.37
CA GLN A 354 2.21 5.32 16.90
C GLN A 354 1.66 3.91 17.08
N ARG A 355 1.65 3.16 15.98
CA ARG A 355 1.18 1.78 15.93
C ARG A 355 2.27 0.79 15.58
N ASP A 356 2.04 -0.49 15.85
CA ASP A 356 2.76 -1.59 15.20
C ASP A 356 2.15 -1.92 13.82
N THR A 357 2.69 -2.91 13.14
CA THR A 357 2.21 -3.37 11.82
C THR A 357 0.76 -3.84 11.84
N LEU A 358 0.31 -4.45 12.93
CA LEU A 358 -1.04 -4.99 13.09
C LEU A 358 -2.02 -3.97 13.73
N TYR A 359 -1.66 -2.69 13.74
CA TYR A 359 -2.45 -1.57 14.28
C TYR A 359 -2.68 -1.60 15.80
N LYS A 360 -1.86 -2.35 16.56
CA LYS A 360 -1.82 -2.21 18.01
C LYS A 360 -1.14 -0.89 18.37
N THR A 361 -1.76 -0.09 19.23
CA THR A 361 -1.21 1.17 19.73
C THR A 361 0.07 0.92 20.54
N ILE A 362 1.15 1.58 20.15
CA ILE A 362 2.43 1.61 20.88
C ILE A 362 2.45 2.84 21.80
N ALA A 363 2.12 4.02 21.26
CA ALA A 363 2.10 5.28 21.99
C ALA A 363 1.08 6.27 21.38
N THR A 364 0.62 7.21 22.18
CA THR A 364 -0.23 8.34 21.78
C THR A 364 0.45 9.64 22.22
N PHE A 365 0.36 10.73 21.42
CA PHE A 365 1.10 11.97 21.64
C PHE A 365 0.22 13.22 21.73
#